data_e876d9a82e9e49465efa8e7868069721
#
_entry.id   e876d9a82e9e49465efa8e7868069721
#
_cell.length_a   1.000
_cell.length_b   1.000
_cell.length_c   1.000
_cell.angle_alpha   90.00
_cell.angle_beta   90.00
_cell.angle_gamma   90.00
#
_symmetry.space_group_name_H-M   'P 1'
#
loop_
_entity.id
_entity.type
_entity.pdbx_description
1 polymer ?
#
loop_
_entity_poly.entity_id
_entity_poly.type
_entity_poly.pdbx_seq_one_letter_code
_entity_poly.pdbx_strand_id
1 'polypeptide(L)'
;MLFRRRLEVELDHLDPYCGELRVLSQDPGLLPGLDLELNLECRWSGASQVRVQVTGMHLRDNQRSYGFRVLNQASSRALALLLLCQRERFSFDSLPIALRKSSAIDRLLAVNIVKAEEAMQQVLACRLAANRHYGRLGDVESPWDLWDEFDPFSIHVAASLGGKCVGSGRVVVNDGHRGRCEIEVATPLPEWLWDAGFVEMSRVAIRPEYAGHRVMLALLRELGRITLHLRARYIVLDAIEVLVPIYVKLGARCLPIHKKHPYSGERVRIMYFDVGQLLARLDRGLLRWLYVFGPTIEHSITPHNLPQVANAFKVPALHLRLKRGMASVFVKLLG
;
A
#
# COMPACT_ATOMS: atom_id res chain seq x y z
N MET A 1 27.05 -17.54 10.96
CA MET A 1 27.64 -16.24 11.33
C MET A 1 27.56 -15.32 10.12
N LEU A 2 26.62 -14.37 10.09
CA LEU A 2 26.50 -13.41 8.97
C LEU A 2 27.48 -12.29 9.21
N PHE A 3 28.57 -12.24 8.45
CA PHE A 3 29.51 -11.12 8.47
C PHE A 3 28.85 -9.90 7.80
N ARG A 4 28.38 -8.94 8.58
CA ARG A 4 27.97 -7.62 8.08
C ARG A 4 29.23 -6.77 7.89
N ARG A 5 29.73 -6.72 6.67
CA ARG A 5 30.79 -5.79 6.28
C ARG A 5 30.17 -4.66 5.46
N ARG A 6 30.43 -3.41 5.83
CA ARG A 6 30.11 -2.25 5.00
C ARG A 6 31.24 -2.02 4.01
N LEU A 7 30.86 -1.85 2.75
CA LEU A 7 31.77 -1.51 1.66
C LEU A 7 31.27 -0.22 1.04
N GLU A 8 32.22 0.68 0.73
CA GLU A 8 31.92 1.86 -0.08
C GLU A 8 32.03 1.48 -1.55
N VAL A 9 31.01 1.81 -2.35
CA VAL A 9 30.93 1.43 -3.76
C VAL A 9 30.60 2.62 -4.63
N GLU A 10 31.08 2.62 -5.84
CA GLU A 10 30.70 3.50 -6.92
C GLU A 10 29.81 2.72 -7.91
N LEU A 11 28.79 3.37 -8.43
CA LEU A 11 27.88 2.79 -9.44
C LEU A 11 28.25 3.34 -10.80
N ASP A 12 28.73 2.47 -11.70
CA ASP A 12 29.12 2.86 -13.05
C ASP A 12 27.97 2.86 -14.03
N HIS A 13 27.06 1.92 -13.88
CA HIS A 13 25.86 1.81 -14.70
C HIS A 13 24.70 1.38 -13.81
N LEU A 14 23.52 2.00 -14.03
CA LEU A 14 22.37 1.76 -13.19
C LEU A 14 21.08 1.92 -13.98
N ASP A 15 20.26 0.87 -13.97
CA ASP A 15 18.88 0.90 -14.40
C ASP A 15 17.95 0.29 -13.31
N PRO A 16 16.61 0.33 -13.45
CA PRO A 16 15.71 -0.19 -12.43
C PRO A 16 15.82 -1.69 -12.13
N TYR A 17 16.51 -2.46 -12.97
CA TYR A 17 16.56 -3.91 -12.89
C TYR A 17 17.96 -4.47 -12.68
N CYS A 18 18.99 -3.75 -13.11
CA CYS A 18 20.38 -4.16 -13.01
C CYS A 18 21.35 -2.97 -12.97
N GLY A 19 22.61 -3.26 -12.78
CA GLY A 19 23.67 -2.25 -12.81
C GLY A 19 25.05 -2.86 -12.62
N GLU A 20 26.04 -1.98 -12.58
CA GLU A 20 27.43 -2.30 -12.27
C GLU A 20 27.92 -1.46 -11.09
N LEU A 21 28.71 -2.08 -10.22
CA LEU A 21 29.34 -1.41 -9.09
C LEU A 21 30.84 -1.72 -9.03
N ARG A 22 31.60 -0.75 -8.52
CA ARG A 22 33.02 -0.91 -8.13
C ARG A 22 33.16 -0.69 -6.64
N VAL A 23 33.99 -1.52 -6.00
CA VAL A 23 34.32 -1.34 -4.59
C VAL A 23 35.46 -0.34 -4.47
N LEU A 24 35.24 0.76 -3.74
CA LEU A 24 36.20 1.85 -3.59
C LEU A 24 37.28 1.55 -2.51
N SER A 25 36.97 0.65 -1.58
CA SER A 25 37.84 0.21 -0.51
C SER A 25 38.57 -1.08 -0.88
N GLN A 26 39.23 -1.74 0.10
CA GLN A 26 39.83 -3.05 -0.12
C GLN A 26 38.76 -4.06 -0.59
N ASP A 27 38.81 -4.41 -1.88
CA ASP A 27 37.85 -5.29 -2.53
C ASP A 27 37.95 -6.72 -1.95
N PRO A 28 36.86 -7.23 -1.32
CA PRO A 28 36.86 -8.56 -0.73
C PRO A 28 36.68 -9.69 -1.77
N GLY A 29 36.48 -9.34 -3.07
CA GLY A 29 36.12 -10.30 -4.10
C GLY A 29 34.66 -10.76 -3.96
N LEU A 30 33.74 -10.03 -4.56
CA LEU A 30 32.30 -10.40 -4.51
C LEU A 30 32.03 -11.57 -5.47
N LEU A 31 31.44 -12.62 -4.96
CA LEU A 31 31.11 -13.82 -5.76
C LEU A 31 29.75 -13.71 -6.44
N PRO A 32 29.59 -14.23 -7.67
CA PRO A 32 28.30 -14.36 -8.31
C PRO A 32 27.32 -15.16 -7.42
N GLY A 33 26.06 -14.73 -7.36
CA GLY A 33 25.06 -15.29 -6.49
C GLY A 33 24.98 -14.67 -5.10
N LEU A 34 25.94 -13.80 -4.71
CA LEU A 34 25.92 -13.12 -3.42
C LEU A 34 24.82 -12.04 -3.39
N ASP A 35 23.96 -12.09 -2.39
CA ASP A 35 22.95 -11.07 -2.14
C ASP A 35 23.54 -9.91 -1.35
N LEU A 36 23.33 -8.70 -1.82
CA LEU A 36 23.80 -7.45 -1.21
C LEU A 36 22.62 -6.53 -0.92
N GLU A 37 22.78 -5.71 0.09
CA GLU A 37 21.91 -4.58 0.36
C GLU A 37 22.67 -3.28 0.09
N LEU A 38 22.26 -2.56 -0.96
CA LEU A 38 22.84 -1.27 -1.32
C LEU A 38 22.06 -0.15 -0.63
N ASN A 39 22.78 0.68 0.14
CA ASN A 39 22.26 1.94 0.64
C ASN A 39 22.68 3.03 -0.34
N LEU A 40 21.71 3.52 -1.11
CA LEU A 40 21.95 4.53 -2.13
C LEU A 40 21.51 5.88 -1.60
N GLU A 41 22.39 6.86 -1.65
CA GLU A 41 22.07 8.24 -1.34
C GLU A 41 22.04 9.07 -2.61
N CYS A 42 20.93 9.77 -2.79
CA CYS A 42 20.75 10.72 -3.90
C CYS A 42 20.38 12.08 -3.33
N ARG A 43 21.06 13.11 -3.81
CA ARG A 43 20.79 14.50 -3.40
C ARG A 43 19.31 14.89 -3.52
N TRP A 44 18.59 14.28 -4.45
CA TRP A 44 17.24 14.65 -4.82
C TRP A 44 16.16 13.78 -4.18
N SER A 45 16.44 12.50 -3.95
CA SER A 45 15.45 11.53 -3.42
C SER A 45 15.76 11.06 -1.99
N GLY A 46 16.89 11.48 -1.40
CA GLY A 46 17.34 10.97 -0.11
C GLY A 46 17.91 9.56 -0.19
N ALA A 47 17.93 8.85 0.94
CA ALA A 47 18.46 7.50 1.04
C ALA A 47 17.41 6.45 0.63
N SER A 48 17.86 5.41 -0.07
CA SER A 48 17.05 4.26 -0.48
C SER A 48 17.82 2.96 -0.29
N GLN A 49 17.15 1.92 0.22
CA GLN A 49 17.71 0.57 0.32
C GLN A 49 17.26 -0.28 -0.84
N VAL A 50 18.20 -0.93 -1.52
CA VAL A 50 17.95 -1.76 -2.69
C VAL A 50 18.63 -3.11 -2.49
N ARG A 51 17.85 -4.20 -2.63
CA ARG A 51 18.40 -5.56 -2.59
C ARG A 51 18.77 -6.01 -3.98
N VAL A 52 20.03 -6.45 -4.11
CA VAL A 52 20.60 -6.88 -5.38
C VAL A 52 21.35 -8.20 -5.21
N GLN A 53 21.54 -8.90 -6.31
CA GLN A 53 22.38 -10.10 -6.37
C GLN A 53 23.49 -9.89 -7.39
N VAL A 54 24.71 -10.19 -7.00
CA VAL A 54 25.88 -10.16 -7.90
C VAL A 54 25.69 -11.20 -9.00
N THR A 55 25.80 -10.78 -10.26
CA THR A 55 25.65 -11.66 -11.42
C THR A 55 26.96 -12.08 -12.03
N GLY A 56 28.00 -11.28 -11.90
CA GLY A 56 29.32 -11.57 -12.47
C GLY A 56 30.34 -10.53 -12.07
N MET A 57 31.58 -10.79 -12.46
CA MET A 57 32.72 -9.89 -12.27
C MET A 57 33.38 -9.66 -13.62
N HIS A 58 33.75 -8.42 -13.88
CA HIS A 58 34.51 -8.00 -15.07
C HIS A 58 35.76 -7.23 -14.62
N LEU A 59 36.80 -7.31 -15.42
CA LEU A 59 37.99 -6.46 -15.27
C LEU A 59 37.88 -5.32 -16.26
N ARG A 60 37.85 -4.09 -15.75
CA ARG A 60 37.85 -2.88 -16.57
C ARG A 60 38.93 -1.95 -16.02
N ASP A 61 39.81 -1.50 -16.90
CA ASP A 61 40.94 -0.62 -16.53
C ASP A 61 41.75 -1.10 -15.33
N ASN A 62 41.98 -2.41 -15.28
CA ASN A 62 42.68 -3.10 -14.19
C ASN A 62 41.97 -3.06 -12.81
N GLN A 63 40.69 -2.67 -12.80
CA GLN A 63 39.83 -2.68 -11.61
C GLN A 63 38.69 -3.70 -11.79
N ARG A 64 38.27 -4.30 -10.66
CA ARG A 64 37.11 -5.21 -10.66
C ARG A 64 35.80 -4.42 -10.63
N SER A 65 34.97 -4.72 -11.62
CA SER A 65 33.59 -4.25 -11.69
C SER A 65 32.65 -5.44 -11.53
N TYR A 66 31.58 -5.27 -10.79
CA TYR A 66 30.64 -6.34 -10.47
C TYR A 66 29.28 -6.00 -11.05
N GLY A 67 28.79 -6.84 -11.96
CA GLY A 67 27.41 -6.77 -12.43
C GLY A 67 26.46 -7.25 -11.34
N PHE A 68 25.30 -6.63 -11.22
CA PHE A 68 24.24 -7.07 -10.33
C PHE A 68 22.86 -6.98 -10.96
N ARG A 69 21.91 -7.75 -10.44
CA ARG A 69 20.47 -7.66 -10.73
C ARG A 69 19.69 -7.31 -9.49
N VAL A 70 18.61 -6.59 -9.65
CA VAL A 70 17.69 -6.23 -8.56
C VAL A 70 16.79 -7.43 -8.21
N LEU A 71 16.71 -7.78 -6.92
CA LEU A 71 16.08 -9.01 -6.48
C LEU A 71 14.55 -8.95 -6.36
N ASN A 72 13.97 -7.77 -6.14
CA ASN A 72 12.55 -7.66 -5.91
C ASN A 72 11.96 -6.36 -6.47
N GLN A 73 10.64 -6.38 -6.67
CA GLN A 73 9.90 -5.26 -7.26
C GLN A 73 9.95 -3.98 -6.41
N ALA A 74 10.02 -4.09 -5.08
CA ALA A 74 10.13 -2.93 -4.20
C ALA A 74 11.46 -2.19 -4.41
N SER A 75 12.57 -2.94 -4.49
CA SER A 75 13.90 -2.40 -4.81
C SER A 75 13.95 -1.80 -6.22
N SER A 76 13.36 -2.47 -7.21
CA SER A 76 13.27 -1.94 -8.58
C SER A 76 12.51 -0.61 -8.64
N ARG A 77 11.40 -0.50 -7.91
CA ARG A 77 10.61 0.75 -7.83
C ARG A 77 11.37 1.86 -7.12
N ALA A 78 12.04 1.56 -6.01
CA ALA A 78 12.85 2.52 -5.28
C ALA A 78 13.97 3.08 -6.18
N LEU A 79 14.63 2.19 -6.92
CA LEU A 79 15.69 2.55 -7.84
C LEU A 79 15.17 3.37 -9.04
N ALA A 80 14.05 2.98 -9.63
CA ALA A 80 13.42 3.73 -10.71
C ALA A 80 13.05 5.16 -10.30
N LEU A 81 12.55 5.34 -9.06
CA LEU A 81 12.25 6.67 -8.53
C LEU A 81 13.52 7.49 -8.30
N LEU A 82 14.57 6.89 -7.72
CA LEU A 82 15.86 7.55 -7.51
C LEU A 82 16.43 8.04 -8.84
N LEU A 83 16.45 7.20 -9.87
CA LEU A 83 16.93 7.56 -11.20
C LEU A 83 16.09 8.66 -11.84
N LEU A 84 14.76 8.61 -11.67
CA LEU A 84 13.86 9.66 -12.16
C LEU A 84 14.16 11.00 -11.48
N CYS A 85 14.26 11.03 -10.15
CA CYS A 85 14.58 12.24 -9.41
C CYS A 85 15.95 12.81 -9.78
N GLN A 86 16.94 11.96 -10.01
CA GLN A 86 18.26 12.37 -10.44
C GLN A 86 18.27 12.94 -11.87
N ARG A 87 17.58 12.28 -12.79
CA ARG A 87 17.47 12.71 -14.18
C ARG A 87 16.77 14.05 -14.31
N GLU A 88 15.64 14.21 -13.66
CA GLU A 88 14.80 15.41 -13.71
C GLU A 88 15.25 16.50 -12.73
N ARG A 89 16.25 16.23 -11.88
CA ARG A 89 16.84 17.15 -10.89
C ARG A 89 15.82 17.80 -9.94
N PHE A 90 14.81 17.05 -9.51
CA PHE A 90 13.85 17.51 -8.51
C PHE A 90 13.88 16.64 -7.26
N SER A 91 13.59 17.24 -6.10
CA SER A 91 13.49 16.49 -4.85
C SER A 91 12.20 15.67 -4.82
N PHE A 92 12.23 14.55 -4.06
CA PHE A 92 11.06 13.73 -3.83
C PHE A 92 9.88 14.55 -3.26
N ASP A 93 10.15 15.51 -2.39
CA ASP A 93 9.15 16.36 -1.76
C ASP A 93 8.52 17.36 -2.74
N SER A 94 9.23 17.70 -3.82
CA SER A 94 8.76 18.60 -4.88
C SER A 94 8.33 17.88 -6.16
N LEU A 95 7.95 16.59 -6.06
CA LEU A 95 7.50 15.82 -7.22
C LEU A 95 6.37 16.57 -7.96
N PRO A 96 6.53 16.86 -9.26
CA PRO A 96 5.55 17.62 -10.04
C PRO A 96 4.14 17.01 -9.95
N ILE A 97 3.12 17.85 -9.83
CA ILE A 97 1.72 17.43 -9.70
C ILE A 97 1.30 16.50 -10.86
N ALA A 98 1.80 16.77 -12.07
CA ALA A 98 1.54 15.94 -13.23
C ALA A 98 2.04 14.49 -13.04
N LEU A 99 3.22 14.31 -12.45
CA LEU A 99 3.77 12.98 -12.13
C LEU A 99 3.03 12.32 -10.97
N ARG A 100 2.59 13.08 -9.95
CA ARG A 100 1.81 12.54 -8.83
C ARG A 100 0.49 11.91 -9.27
N LYS A 101 -0.10 12.42 -10.35
CA LYS A 101 -1.38 11.95 -10.92
C LYS A 101 -1.20 11.00 -12.10
N SER A 102 0.01 10.74 -12.55
CA SER A 102 0.29 9.90 -13.71
C SER A 102 0.27 8.41 -13.36
N SER A 103 0.05 7.57 -14.37
CA SER A 103 0.18 6.10 -14.23
C SER A 103 1.61 5.66 -13.87
N ALA A 104 2.62 6.51 -14.09
CA ALA A 104 3.99 6.23 -13.67
C ALA A 104 4.10 6.04 -12.15
N ILE A 105 3.33 6.79 -11.35
CA ILE A 105 3.29 6.59 -9.88
C ILE A 105 2.79 5.20 -9.50
N ASP A 106 1.83 4.62 -10.21
CA ASP A 106 1.35 3.27 -9.91
C ASP A 106 2.47 2.23 -9.97
N ARG A 107 3.43 2.42 -10.88
CA ARG A 107 4.59 1.53 -11.03
C ARG A 107 5.64 1.74 -9.94
N LEU A 108 5.73 2.95 -9.40
CA LEU A 108 6.70 3.34 -8.38
C LEU A 108 6.17 3.14 -6.95
N LEU A 109 4.85 3.10 -6.80
CA LEU A 109 4.19 2.99 -5.50
C LEU A 109 4.32 1.56 -4.96
N ALA A 110 4.96 1.41 -3.80
CA ALA A 110 4.98 0.16 -3.06
C ALA A 110 3.92 0.22 -1.95
N VAL A 111 3.04 -0.79 -1.88
CA VAL A 111 2.04 -0.89 -0.81
C VAL A 111 2.29 -2.16 -0.03
N ASN A 112 2.54 -2.03 1.28
CA ASN A 112 2.95 -3.14 2.12
C ASN A 112 2.22 -3.09 3.47
N ILE A 113 2.06 -4.28 4.09
CA ILE A 113 1.68 -4.40 5.49
C ILE A 113 2.87 -3.95 6.34
N VAL A 114 2.59 -3.11 7.32
CA VAL A 114 3.57 -2.57 8.27
C VAL A 114 3.90 -3.64 9.32
N LYS A 115 5.20 -3.91 9.52
CA LYS A 115 5.67 -4.92 10.48
C LYS A 115 6.75 -4.39 11.42
N ALA A 116 7.45 -3.34 11.03
CA ALA A 116 8.53 -2.75 11.80
C ALA A 116 8.09 -1.44 12.45
N GLU A 117 8.68 -1.12 13.60
CA GLU A 117 8.38 0.11 14.35
C GLU A 117 8.72 1.37 13.56
N GLU A 118 9.85 1.36 12.85
CA GLU A 118 10.26 2.50 12.01
C GLU A 118 9.25 2.77 10.87
N ALA A 119 8.68 1.71 10.31
CA ALA A 119 7.63 1.84 9.29
C ALA A 119 6.33 2.34 9.91
N MET A 120 6.01 1.97 11.16
CA MET A 120 4.87 2.50 11.91
C MET A 120 5.04 3.99 12.20
N GLN A 121 6.22 4.41 12.63
CA GLN A 121 6.52 5.83 12.82
C GLN A 121 6.27 6.64 11.56
N GLN A 122 6.65 6.13 10.39
CA GLN A 122 6.37 6.79 9.10
C GLN A 122 4.87 6.84 8.79
N VAL A 123 4.11 5.78 9.12
CA VAL A 123 2.64 5.76 8.98
C VAL A 123 2.01 6.83 9.85
N LEU A 124 2.39 6.92 11.12
CA LEU A 124 1.87 7.93 12.05
C LEU A 124 2.25 9.35 11.61
N ALA A 125 3.47 9.56 11.13
CA ALA A 125 3.89 10.84 10.55
C ALA A 125 3.10 11.22 9.28
N CYS A 126 2.72 10.22 8.46
CA CYS A 126 1.84 10.44 7.31
C CYS A 126 0.43 10.84 7.74
N ARG A 127 -0.15 10.15 8.75
CA ARG A 127 -1.46 10.48 9.35
C ARG A 127 -1.45 11.90 9.93
N LEU A 128 -0.38 12.25 10.66
CA LEU A 128 -0.22 13.58 11.26
C LEU A 128 -0.22 14.68 10.20
N ALA A 129 0.60 14.52 9.15
CA ALA A 129 0.69 15.49 8.06
C ALA A 129 -0.66 15.68 7.33
N ALA A 130 -1.36 14.57 7.03
CA ALA A 130 -2.65 14.61 6.36
C ALA A 130 -3.72 15.30 7.21
N ASN A 131 -3.85 14.88 8.48
CA ASN A 131 -4.90 15.40 9.36
C ASN A 131 -4.67 16.87 9.75
N ARG A 132 -3.41 17.28 9.96
CA ARG A 132 -3.07 18.71 10.17
C ARG A 132 -3.48 19.59 8.99
N HIS A 133 -3.20 19.12 7.77
CA HIS A 133 -3.56 19.87 6.55
C HIS A 133 -5.07 20.11 6.44
N TYR A 134 -5.89 19.15 6.87
CA TYR A 134 -7.35 19.24 6.79
C TYR A 134 -8.00 19.74 8.09
N GLY A 135 -7.23 20.18 9.08
CA GLY A 135 -7.77 20.65 10.36
C GLY A 135 -8.54 19.59 11.16
N ARG A 136 -8.13 18.32 11.07
CA ARG A 136 -8.81 17.17 11.68
C ARG A 136 -8.13 16.65 12.94
N LEU A 137 -7.29 17.45 13.55
CA LEU A 137 -6.61 17.12 14.80
C LEU A 137 -6.89 18.16 15.88
N GLY A 138 -6.93 17.69 17.13
CA GLY A 138 -6.75 18.53 18.29
C GLY A 138 -5.26 18.83 18.53
N ASP A 139 -4.91 19.05 19.78
CA ASP A 139 -3.53 19.30 20.21
C ASP A 139 -2.74 18.00 20.19
N VAL A 140 -2.13 17.71 19.01
CA VAL A 140 -1.28 16.57 18.76
C VAL A 140 0.11 17.08 18.42
N GLU A 141 1.09 16.77 19.26
CA GLU A 141 2.47 17.23 19.08
C GLU A 141 3.33 16.19 18.33
N SER A 142 3.23 14.94 18.73
CA SER A 142 4.02 13.84 18.20
C SER A 142 3.21 12.93 17.27
N PRO A 143 3.82 12.30 16.26
CA PRO A 143 3.17 11.24 15.49
C PRO A 143 2.62 10.10 16.37
N TRP A 144 3.30 9.75 17.47
CA TRP A 144 2.90 8.69 18.37
C TRP A 144 1.63 8.99 19.16
N ASP A 145 1.23 10.25 19.32
CA ASP A 145 -0.05 10.64 19.93
C ASP A 145 -1.26 10.19 19.08
N LEU A 146 -1.01 9.78 17.82
CA LEU A 146 -2.02 9.20 16.94
C LEU A 146 -2.15 7.67 17.05
N TRP A 147 -1.34 7.04 17.89
CA TRP A 147 -1.52 5.64 18.26
C TRP A 147 -2.66 5.52 19.23
N ASP A 148 -3.66 4.73 18.90
CA ASP A 148 -4.89 4.57 19.70
C ASP A 148 -5.06 3.13 20.20
N GLU A 149 -6.08 2.91 21.03
CA GLU A 149 -6.40 1.61 21.64
C GLU A 149 -6.79 0.53 20.63
N PHE A 150 -7.13 0.89 19.38
CA PHE A 150 -7.49 -0.04 18.32
C PHE A 150 -6.29 -0.46 17.47
N ASP A 151 -5.18 0.27 17.50
CA ASP A 151 -3.98 -0.04 16.72
C ASP A 151 -3.36 -1.41 17.05
N PRO A 152 -3.37 -1.91 18.31
CA PRO A 152 -2.91 -3.26 18.66
C PRO A 152 -3.71 -4.40 18.00
N PHE A 153 -4.97 -4.15 17.65
CA PHE A 153 -5.86 -5.12 16.97
C PHE A 153 -5.93 -4.91 15.47
N SER A 154 -4.99 -4.16 14.91
CA SER A 154 -5.08 -3.67 13.55
C SER A 154 -3.97 -4.18 12.65
N ILE A 155 -4.30 -4.33 11.37
CA ILE A 155 -3.33 -4.53 10.29
C ILE A 155 -3.13 -3.18 9.61
N HIS A 156 -1.94 -2.64 9.72
CA HIS A 156 -1.57 -1.35 9.13
C HIS A 156 -0.99 -1.54 7.73
N VAL A 157 -1.35 -0.63 6.84
CA VAL A 157 -0.87 -0.60 5.46
C VAL A 157 -0.20 0.74 5.19
N ALA A 158 0.96 0.70 4.57
CA ALA A 158 1.69 1.87 4.10
C ALA A 158 1.83 1.84 2.58
N ALA A 159 1.48 2.93 1.93
CA ALA A 159 1.84 3.21 0.55
C ALA A 159 3.09 4.09 0.55
N SER A 160 4.15 3.62 -0.08
CA SER A 160 5.46 4.28 -0.05
C SER A 160 5.98 4.56 -1.44
N LEU A 161 6.65 5.70 -1.59
CA LEU A 161 7.42 6.08 -2.76
C LEU A 161 8.86 6.34 -2.31
N GLY A 162 9.84 5.65 -2.89
CA GLY A 162 11.24 5.79 -2.54
C GLY A 162 11.54 5.58 -1.05
N GLY A 163 10.80 4.68 -0.40
CA GLY A 163 10.95 4.43 1.04
C GLY A 163 10.19 5.39 1.97
N LYS A 164 9.63 6.49 1.46
CA LYS A 164 8.84 7.46 2.23
C LYS A 164 7.35 7.09 2.21
N CYS A 165 6.70 7.03 3.36
CA CYS A 165 5.26 6.79 3.45
C CYS A 165 4.49 8.02 2.95
N VAL A 166 3.72 7.84 1.87
CA VAL A 166 2.88 8.88 1.24
C VAL A 166 1.40 8.66 1.47
N GLY A 167 1.02 7.49 1.94
CA GLY A 167 -0.34 7.16 2.31
C GLY A 167 -0.39 5.98 3.26
N SER A 168 -1.42 5.89 4.07
CA SER A 168 -1.64 4.81 5.04
C SER A 168 -3.11 4.44 5.13
N GLY A 169 -3.37 3.26 5.67
CA GLY A 169 -4.70 2.78 6.04
C GLY A 169 -4.59 1.71 7.11
N ARG A 170 -5.72 1.41 7.75
CA ARG A 170 -5.83 0.44 8.81
C ARG A 170 -7.04 -0.46 8.61
N VAL A 171 -6.88 -1.74 8.88
CA VAL A 171 -7.98 -2.70 9.05
C VAL A 171 -7.99 -3.13 10.51
N VAL A 172 -9.03 -2.77 11.25
CA VAL A 172 -9.24 -3.23 12.62
C VAL A 172 -9.93 -4.59 12.57
N VAL A 173 -9.35 -5.58 13.25
CA VAL A 173 -9.88 -6.94 13.34
C VAL A 173 -10.56 -7.08 14.71
N ASN A 174 -11.88 -7.04 14.71
CA ASN A 174 -12.65 -7.03 15.95
C ASN A 174 -12.89 -8.42 16.57
N ASP A 175 -12.75 -9.49 15.79
CA ASP A 175 -12.98 -10.89 16.23
C ASP A 175 -14.31 -11.10 16.98
N GLY A 176 -15.36 -10.33 16.61
CA GLY A 176 -16.66 -10.34 17.30
C GLY A 176 -16.72 -9.55 18.61
N HIS A 177 -15.64 -8.88 19.01
CA HIS A 177 -15.58 -8.06 20.23
C HIS A 177 -15.94 -6.59 19.94
N ARG A 178 -17.05 -6.10 20.47
CA ARG A 178 -17.54 -4.72 20.27
C ARG A 178 -16.53 -3.66 20.71
N GLY A 179 -15.84 -3.89 21.82
CA GLY A 179 -14.80 -2.98 22.34
C GLY A 179 -13.56 -2.86 21.43
N ARG A 180 -13.44 -3.69 20.38
CA ARG A 180 -12.37 -3.60 19.38
C ARG A 180 -12.78 -2.93 18.08
N CYS A 181 -13.88 -2.19 18.06
CA CYS A 181 -14.36 -1.47 16.88
C CYS A 181 -14.53 0.00 17.24
N GLU A 182 -13.70 0.87 16.65
CA GLU A 182 -13.70 2.32 16.91
C GLU A 182 -15.07 2.95 16.58
N ILE A 183 -15.71 2.49 15.51
CA ILE A 183 -17.04 2.99 15.13
C ILE A 183 -18.09 2.59 16.15
N GLU A 184 -18.10 1.34 16.61
CA GLU A 184 -19.08 0.82 17.60
C GLU A 184 -18.97 1.55 18.93
N VAL A 185 -17.75 1.82 19.40
CA VAL A 185 -17.51 2.57 20.66
C VAL A 185 -18.11 3.97 20.57
N ALA A 186 -18.00 4.61 19.40
CA ALA A 186 -18.56 5.93 19.18
C ALA A 186 -20.07 5.90 18.87
N THR A 187 -20.57 4.84 18.22
CA THR A 187 -21.94 4.76 17.73
C THR A 187 -22.32 3.30 17.49
N PRO A 188 -23.37 2.78 18.16
CA PRO A 188 -23.77 1.38 18.01
C PRO A 188 -24.06 1.00 16.56
N LEU A 189 -23.50 -0.12 16.12
CA LEU A 189 -23.71 -0.69 14.81
C LEU A 189 -24.89 -1.68 14.83
N PRO A 190 -25.60 -1.87 13.70
CA PRO A 190 -26.68 -2.85 13.60
C PRO A 190 -26.20 -4.29 13.90
N GLU A 191 -27.01 -5.06 14.65
CA GLU A 191 -26.70 -6.46 15.05
C GLU A 191 -26.37 -7.35 13.85
N TRP A 192 -27.07 -7.19 12.71
CA TRP A 192 -26.83 -8.01 11.54
C TRP A 192 -25.39 -7.91 10.99
N LEU A 193 -24.66 -6.81 11.26
CA LEU A 193 -23.22 -6.70 10.92
C LEU A 193 -22.39 -7.62 11.81
N TRP A 194 -22.71 -7.64 13.12
CA TRP A 194 -22.02 -8.48 14.09
C TRP A 194 -22.28 -9.97 13.81
N ASP A 195 -23.51 -10.35 13.52
CA ASP A 195 -23.89 -11.73 13.18
C ASP A 195 -23.21 -12.23 11.91
N ALA A 196 -23.01 -11.36 10.93
CA ALA A 196 -22.42 -11.73 9.65
C ALA A 196 -20.88 -11.66 9.62
N GLY A 197 -20.26 -10.95 10.54
CA GLY A 197 -18.83 -10.69 10.63
C GLY A 197 -18.35 -9.60 9.67
N PHE A 198 -17.60 -8.66 10.22
CA PHE A 198 -17.02 -7.54 9.47
C PHE A 198 -15.64 -7.17 10.01
N VAL A 199 -14.91 -6.40 9.21
CA VAL A 199 -13.72 -5.65 9.63
C VAL A 199 -14.00 -4.16 9.49
N GLU A 200 -13.37 -3.35 10.34
CA GLU A 200 -13.41 -1.91 10.19
C GLU A 200 -12.23 -1.43 9.35
N MET A 201 -12.48 -0.58 8.37
CA MET A 201 -11.46 0.12 7.61
C MET A 201 -11.41 1.57 8.06
N SER A 202 -10.30 1.98 8.65
CA SER A 202 -10.14 3.30 9.23
C SER A 202 -8.76 3.91 8.94
N ARG A 203 -8.56 5.15 9.39
CA ARG A 203 -7.29 5.87 9.32
C ARG A 203 -6.68 5.91 7.91
N VAL A 204 -7.51 5.96 6.86
CA VAL A 204 -7.03 6.18 5.50
C VAL A 204 -6.59 7.64 5.38
N ALA A 205 -5.29 7.83 5.29
CA ALA A 205 -4.64 9.13 5.22
C ALA A 205 -3.67 9.16 4.04
N ILE A 206 -3.63 10.26 3.32
CA ILE A 206 -2.72 10.48 2.19
C ILE A 206 -2.08 11.85 2.40
N ARG A 207 -0.76 11.92 2.30
CA ARG A 207 -0.07 13.21 2.36
C ARG A 207 -0.66 14.17 1.33
N PRO A 208 -0.92 15.44 1.70
CA PRO A 208 -1.61 16.39 0.81
C PRO A 208 -0.97 16.53 -0.56
N GLU A 209 0.36 16.47 -0.61
CA GLU A 209 1.16 16.57 -1.84
C GLU A 209 0.91 15.40 -2.82
N TYR A 210 0.43 14.28 -2.30
CA TYR A 210 0.11 13.05 -3.04
C TYR A 210 -1.39 12.75 -3.09
N ALA A 211 -2.23 13.70 -2.66
CA ALA A 211 -3.67 13.53 -2.74
C ALA A 211 -4.11 13.27 -4.18
N GLY A 212 -4.79 12.16 -4.40
CA GLY A 212 -5.27 11.76 -5.73
C GLY A 212 -5.66 10.29 -5.77
N HIS A 213 -6.29 9.91 -6.89
CA HIS A 213 -6.90 8.60 -7.05
C HIS A 213 -5.92 7.43 -6.94
N ARG A 214 -4.66 7.61 -7.33
CA ARG A 214 -3.68 6.51 -7.45
C ARG A 214 -3.28 5.94 -6.09
N VAL A 215 -2.85 6.81 -5.17
CA VAL A 215 -2.45 6.36 -3.82
C VAL A 215 -3.65 5.77 -3.08
N MET A 216 -4.80 6.45 -3.13
CA MET A 216 -6.02 5.94 -2.49
C MET A 216 -6.47 4.60 -3.06
N LEU A 217 -6.45 4.45 -4.39
CA LEU A 217 -6.84 3.21 -5.04
C LEU A 217 -5.89 2.06 -4.66
N ALA A 218 -4.59 2.32 -4.60
CA ALA A 218 -3.59 1.34 -4.21
C ALA A 218 -3.78 0.88 -2.76
N LEU A 219 -4.05 1.82 -1.84
CA LEU A 219 -4.40 1.52 -0.45
C LEU A 219 -5.68 0.68 -0.36
N LEU A 220 -6.76 1.09 -1.04
CA LEU A 220 -8.04 0.37 -1.01
C LEU A 220 -7.91 -1.05 -1.58
N ARG A 221 -7.06 -1.27 -2.58
CA ARG A 221 -6.77 -2.61 -3.12
C ARG A 221 -6.11 -3.50 -2.08
N GLU A 222 -5.13 -2.98 -1.35
CA GLU A 222 -4.44 -3.73 -0.32
C GLU A 222 -5.33 -4.00 0.90
N LEU A 223 -6.10 -3.00 1.36
CA LEU A 223 -7.08 -3.17 2.42
C LEU A 223 -8.16 -4.21 2.03
N GLY A 224 -8.60 -4.19 0.77
CA GLY A 224 -9.50 -5.20 0.22
C GLY A 224 -8.86 -6.60 0.17
N ARG A 225 -7.57 -6.70 -0.15
CA ARG A 225 -6.81 -7.97 -0.12
C ARG A 225 -6.77 -8.56 1.29
N ILE A 226 -6.49 -7.73 2.28
CA ILE A 226 -6.52 -8.13 3.70
C ILE A 226 -7.91 -8.64 4.08
N THR A 227 -8.96 -7.91 3.71
CA THR A 227 -10.35 -8.29 3.99
C THR A 227 -10.72 -9.65 3.36
N LEU A 228 -10.29 -9.91 2.13
CA LEU A 228 -10.50 -11.20 1.47
C LEU A 228 -9.75 -12.33 2.19
N HIS A 229 -8.55 -12.07 2.67
CA HIS A 229 -7.76 -13.03 3.43
C HIS A 229 -8.42 -13.37 4.78
N LEU A 230 -8.91 -12.36 5.48
CA LEU A 230 -9.66 -12.50 6.74
C LEU A 230 -11.05 -13.11 6.55
N ARG A 231 -11.55 -13.21 5.29
CA ARG A 231 -12.88 -13.69 4.94
C ARG A 231 -14.02 -12.91 5.62
N ALA A 232 -13.80 -11.65 5.94
CA ALA A 232 -14.82 -10.81 6.53
C ALA A 232 -15.94 -10.49 5.52
N ARG A 233 -17.19 -10.77 5.89
CA ARG A 233 -18.35 -10.58 5.02
C ARG A 233 -18.57 -9.13 4.65
N TYR A 234 -18.33 -8.22 5.60
CA TYR A 234 -18.51 -6.79 5.40
C TYR A 234 -17.25 -6.03 5.74
N ILE A 235 -17.09 -4.88 5.10
CA ILE A 235 -16.15 -3.82 5.50
C ILE A 235 -17.01 -2.67 5.99
N VAL A 236 -16.77 -2.21 7.22
CA VAL A 236 -17.42 -1.01 7.77
C VAL A 236 -16.40 0.10 7.81
N LEU A 237 -16.80 1.31 7.49
CA LEU A 237 -15.95 2.49 7.53
C LEU A 237 -16.77 3.73 7.87
N ASP A 238 -16.10 4.73 8.38
CA ASP A 238 -16.63 6.07 8.46
C ASP A 238 -16.03 6.97 7.37
N ALA A 239 -16.83 7.83 6.79
CA ALA A 239 -16.42 8.70 5.71
C ALA A 239 -16.98 10.11 5.90
N ILE A 240 -16.12 11.12 5.77
CA ILE A 240 -16.57 12.51 5.66
C ILE A 240 -17.44 12.69 4.40
N GLU A 241 -18.42 13.59 4.47
CA GLU A 241 -19.45 13.77 3.43
C GLU A 241 -18.86 13.92 2.03
N VAL A 242 -17.74 14.63 1.88
CA VAL A 242 -17.08 14.86 0.58
C VAL A 242 -16.53 13.56 -0.07
N LEU A 243 -16.23 12.54 0.72
CA LEU A 243 -15.72 11.24 0.22
C LEU A 243 -16.85 10.22 -0.04
N VAL A 244 -18.04 10.43 0.50
CA VAL A 244 -19.18 9.53 0.34
C VAL A 244 -19.45 9.18 -1.13
N PRO A 245 -19.50 10.13 -2.09
CA PRO A 245 -19.75 9.81 -3.50
C PRO A 245 -18.69 8.87 -4.09
N ILE A 246 -17.45 8.94 -3.62
CA ILE A 246 -16.35 8.06 -4.07
C ILE A 246 -16.63 6.63 -3.60
N TYR A 247 -16.91 6.45 -2.31
CA TYR A 247 -17.19 5.13 -1.75
C TYR A 247 -18.47 4.51 -2.31
N VAL A 248 -19.53 5.32 -2.53
CA VAL A 248 -20.76 4.85 -3.22
C VAL A 248 -20.45 4.38 -4.64
N LYS A 249 -19.62 5.11 -5.39
CA LYS A 249 -19.16 4.68 -6.72
C LYS A 249 -18.37 3.37 -6.67
N LEU A 250 -17.67 3.09 -5.59
CA LEU A 250 -16.93 1.84 -5.37
C LEU A 250 -17.83 0.69 -4.88
N GLY A 251 -19.05 0.97 -4.43
CA GLY A 251 -20.03 -0.04 -4.02
C GLY A 251 -20.45 0.01 -2.57
N ALA A 252 -19.95 0.95 -1.80
CA ALA A 252 -20.40 1.15 -0.44
C ALA A 252 -21.87 1.61 -0.37
N ARG A 253 -22.51 1.29 0.74
CA ARG A 253 -23.85 1.74 1.11
C ARG A 253 -23.76 2.51 2.42
N CYS A 254 -24.57 3.57 2.57
CA CYS A 254 -24.67 4.29 3.82
C CYS A 254 -25.58 3.54 4.80
N LEU A 255 -25.19 3.48 6.05
CA LEU A 255 -26.11 3.22 7.16
C LEU A 255 -26.87 4.53 7.50
N PRO A 256 -28.06 4.43 8.09
CA PRO A 256 -28.82 5.61 8.55
C PRO A 256 -28.23 6.19 9.84
N ILE A 257 -26.90 6.27 9.90
CA ILE A 257 -26.13 6.71 11.05
C ILE A 257 -25.26 7.88 10.63
N HIS A 258 -25.33 8.97 11.39
CA HIS A 258 -24.56 10.18 11.15
C HIS A 258 -23.85 10.59 12.42
N LYS A 259 -22.60 11.03 12.28
CA LYS A 259 -21.85 11.67 13.35
C LYS A 259 -21.17 12.94 12.84
N LYS A 260 -20.61 13.72 13.74
CA LYS A 260 -19.72 14.83 13.40
C LYS A 260 -18.29 14.43 13.74
N HIS A 261 -17.36 14.84 12.90
CA HIS A 261 -15.94 14.70 13.19
C HIS A 261 -15.60 15.54 14.45
N PRO A 262 -14.93 14.98 15.46
CA PRO A 262 -14.79 15.65 16.76
C PRO A 262 -14.05 16.99 16.70
N TYR A 263 -13.10 17.15 15.78
CA TYR A 263 -12.29 18.36 15.68
C TYR A 263 -12.75 19.28 14.54
N SER A 264 -12.94 18.76 13.33
CA SER A 264 -13.31 19.60 12.18
C SER A 264 -14.80 19.94 12.11
N GLY A 265 -15.66 19.24 12.87
CA GLY A 265 -17.11 19.38 12.80
C GLY A 265 -17.74 18.89 11.49
N GLU A 266 -16.94 18.33 10.56
CA GLU A 266 -17.43 17.77 9.29
C GLU A 266 -18.46 16.67 9.56
N ARG A 267 -19.46 16.60 8.69
CA ARG A 267 -20.41 15.46 8.72
C ARG A 267 -19.72 14.19 8.30
N VAL A 268 -19.95 13.12 9.05
CA VAL A 268 -19.41 11.79 8.84
C VAL A 268 -20.57 10.81 8.67
N ARG A 269 -20.47 9.96 7.65
CA ARG A 269 -21.39 8.85 7.36
C ARG A 269 -20.74 7.54 7.71
N ILE A 270 -21.48 6.68 8.40
CA ILE A 270 -21.08 5.28 8.52
C ILE A 270 -21.53 4.53 7.29
N MET A 271 -20.60 3.82 6.68
CA MET A 271 -20.82 3.11 5.42
C MET A 271 -20.34 1.67 5.53
N TYR A 272 -20.83 0.81 4.65
CA TYR A 272 -20.36 -0.57 4.56
C TYR A 272 -20.27 -1.05 3.12
N PHE A 273 -19.34 -1.98 2.86
CA PHE A 273 -19.30 -2.78 1.66
C PHE A 273 -19.76 -4.20 1.96
N ASP A 274 -20.64 -4.76 1.15
CA ASP A 274 -20.88 -6.19 1.08
C ASP A 274 -19.89 -6.81 0.10
N VAL A 275 -18.88 -7.46 0.64
CA VAL A 275 -17.77 -8.04 -0.16
C VAL A 275 -18.29 -9.10 -1.12
N GLY A 276 -19.28 -9.91 -0.71
CA GLY A 276 -19.90 -10.88 -1.60
C GLY A 276 -20.60 -10.23 -2.79
N GLN A 277 -21.30 -9.10 -2.55
CA GLN A 277 -21.89 -8.36 -3.65
C GLN A 277 -20.83 -7.71 -4.57
N LEU A 278 -19.75 -7.17 -4.02
CA LEU A 278 -18.65 -6.66 -4.83
C LEU A 278 -18.03 -7.76 -5.71
N LEU A 279 -17.89 -8.96 -5.18
CA LEU A 279 -17.41 -10.11 -5.95
C LEU A 279 -18.44 -10.61 -6.97
N ALA A 280 -19.74 -10.53 -6.68
CA ALA A 280 -20.79 -11.06 -7.53
C ALA A 280 -21.22 -10.12 -8.67
N ARG A 281 -21.25 -8.81 -8.47
CA ARG A 281 -21.85 -7.84 -9.39
C ARG A 281 -20.89 -7.32 -10.46
N LEU A 282 -21.44 -7.07 -11.66
CA LEU A 282 -20.80 -6.38 -12.79
C LEU A 282 -21.61 -5.15 -13.24
N ASP A 283 -22.60 -4.74 -12.46
CA ASP A 283 -23.57 -3.70 -12.77
C ASP A 283 -22.99 -2.30 -12.99
N ARG A 284 -21.70 -2.12 -12.67
CA ARG A 284 -20.98 -0.83 -12.78
C ARG A 284 -20.03 -0.76 -13.97
N GLY A 285 -20.18 -1.66 -14.93
CA GLY A 285 -19.29 -1.78 -16.08
C GLY A 285 -18.06 -2.64 -15.81
N LEU A 286 -17.85 -3.64 -16.66
CA LEU A 286 -16.79 -4.63 -16.52
C LEU A 286 -15.38 -4.02 -16.43
N LEU A 287 -15.07 -3.07 -17.31
CA LEU A 287 -13.72 -2.45 -17.35
C LEU A 287 -13.41 -1.69 -16.06
N ARG A 288 -14.39 -0.95 -15.54
CA ARG A 288 -14.21 -0.23 -14.27
C ARG A 288 -14.04 -1.18 -13.10
N TRP A 289 -14.84 -2.25 -13.06
CA TRP A 289 -14.74 -3.28 -12.05
C TRP A 289 -13.37 -3.96 -12.09
N LEU A 290 -12.89 -4.34 -13.29
CA LEU A 290 -11.55 -4.92 -13.48
C LEU A 290 -10.45 -3.94 -13.06
N TYR A 291 -10.56 -2.66 -13.38
CA TYR A 291 -9.60 -1.65 -12.99
C TYR A 291 -9.51 -1.49 -11.46
N VAL A 292 -10.64 -1.46 -10.76
CA VAL A 292 -10.66 -1.26 -9.30
C VAL A 292 -10.30 -2.54 -8.55
N PHE A 293 -10.97 -3.64 -8.85
CA PHE A 293 -10.90 -4.89 -8.08
C PHE A 293 -10.07 -6.00 -8.72
N GLY A 294 -9.82 -5.93 -10.02
CA GLY A 294 -9.10 -6.96 -10.77
C GLY A 294 -7.76 -7.34 -10.13
N PRO A 295 -6.84 -6.39 -9.84
CA PRO A 295 -5.56 -6.71 -9.20
C PRO A 295 -5.71 -7.39 -7.84
N THR A 296 -6.68 -6.95 -7.02
CA THR A 296 -6.97 -7.56 -5.71
C THR A 296 -7.44 -9.00 -5.86
N ILE A 297 -8.36 -9.25 -6.79
CA ILE A 297 -8.94 -10.59 -7.03
C ILE A 297 -7.91 -11.53 -7.63
N GLU A 298 -7.18 -11.09 -8.64
CA GLU A 298 -6.13 -11.89 -9.29
C GLU A 298 -5.07 -12.35 -8.28
N HIS A 299 -4.66 -11.44 -7.40
CA HIS A 299 -3.64 -11.72 -6.40
C HIS A 299 -4.17 -12.56 -5.21
N SER A 300 -5.41 -12.33 -4.76
CA SER A 300 -5.96 -12.93 -3.53
C SER A 300 -6.68 -14.25 -3.77
N ILE A 301 -7.25 -14.46 -4.96
CA ILE A 301 -8.05 -15.64 -5.28
C ILE A 301 -7.25 -16.55 -6.20
N THR A 302 -6.73 -17.63 -5.64
CA THR A 302 -6.01 -18.68 -6.37
C THR A 302 -6.95 -19.85 -6.72
N PRO A 303 -6.62 -20.73 -7.67
CA PRO A 303 -7.40 -21.95 -7.90
C PRO A 303 -7.58 -22.80 -6.63
N HIS A 304 -6.60 -22.77 -5.74
CA HIS A 304 -6.59 -23.56 -4.52
C HIS A 304 -7.57 -23.03 -3.45
N ASN A 305 -7.64 -21.71 -3.24
CA ASN A 305 -8.50 -21.11 -2.21
C ASN A 305 -9.87 -20.66 -2.75
N LEU A 306 -10.12 -20.77 -4.07
CA LEU A 306 -11.36 -20.33 -4.71
C LEU A 306 -12.62 -20.96 -4.09
N PRO A 307 -12.67 -22.28 -3.77
CA PRO A 307 -13.86 -22.86 -3.14
C PRO A 307 -14.15 -22.27 -1.77
N GLN A 308 -13.11 -22.05 -0.95
CA GLN A 308 -13.25 -21.46 0.39
C GLN A 308 -13.72 -20.00 0.31
N VAL A 309 -13.18 -19.21 -0.62
CA VAL A 309 -13.59 -17.82 -0.86
C VAL A 309 -15.03 -17.78 -1.37
N ALA A 310 -15.40 -18.63 -2.33
CA ALA A 310 -16.75 -18.74 -2.85
C ALA A 310 -17.78 -19.03 -1.75
N ASN A 311 -17.47 -19.96 -0.88
CA ASN A 311 -18.32 -20.32 0.27
C ASN A 311 -18.42 -19.17 1.30
N ALA A 312 -17.28 -18.60 1.71
CA ALA A 312 -17.24 -17.53 2.71
C ALA A 312 -18.09 -16.31 2.30
N PHE A 313 -18.04 -15.96 1.02
CA PHE A 313 -18.76 -14.79 0.49
C PHE A 313 -20.12 -15.15 -0.17
N LYS A 314 -20.53 -16.41 -0.15
CA LYS A 314 -21.78 -16.90 -0.76
C LYS A 314 -21.89 -16.52 -2.25
N VAL A 315 -20.79 -16.67 -2.99
CA VAL A 315 -20.71 -16.39 -4.44
C VAL A 315 -20.53 -17.71 -5.18
N PRO A 316 -21.24 -17.99 -6.30
CA PRO A 316 -21.04 -19.21 -7.06
C PRO A 316 -19.59 -19.37 -7.52
N ALA A 317 -18.99 -20.52 -7.26
CA ALA A 317 -17.56 -20.77 -7.56
C ALA A 317 -17.23 -20.60 -9.06
N LEU A 318 -18.14 -20.99 -9.95
CA LEU A 318 -17.99 -20.78 -11.40
C LEU A 318 -17.91 -19.27 -11.74
N HIS A 319 -18.76 -18.46 -11.13
CA HIS A 319 -18.78 -17.01 -11.33
C HIS A 319 -17.45 -16.37 -10.88
N LEU A 320 -16.94 -16.79 -9.72
CA LEU A 320 -15.68 -16.30 -9.19
C LEU A 320 -14.48 -16.74 -10.05
N ARG A 321 -14.53 -17.98 -10.59
CA ARG A 321 -13.51 -18.49 -11.53
C ARG A 321 -13.46 -17.67 -12.81
N LEU A 322 -14.60 -17.35 -13.41
CA LEU A 322 -14.68 -16.51 -14.61
C LEU A 322 -14.12 -15.11 -14.36
N LYS A 323 -14.51 -14.48 -13.24
CA LYS A 323 -14.02 -13.15 -12.88
C LYS A 323 -12.53 -13.12 -12.61
N ARG A 324 -11.99 -14.13 -11.94
CA ARG A 324 -10.56 -14.29 -11.75
C ARG A 324 -9.83 -14.41 -13.09
N GLY A 325 -10.35 -15.21 -14.02
CA GLY A 325 -9.81 -15.32 -15.37
C GLY A 325 -9.75 -13.98 -16.10
N MET A 326 -10.85 -13.23 -16.09
CA MET A 326 -10.90 -11.88 -16.67
C MET A 326 -9.91 -10.92 -15.97
N ALA A 327 -9.81 -10.98 -14.65
CA ALA A 327 -8.88 -10.15 -13.88
C ALA A 327 -7.43 -10.46 -14.25
N SER A 328 -7.07 -11.74 -14.36
CA SER A 328 -5.72 -12.17 -14.74
C SER A 328 -5.32 -11.69 -16.14
N VAL A 329 -6.23 -11.77 -17.12
CA VAL A 329 -5.99 -11.23 -18.47
C VAL A 329 -5.82 -9.71 -18.42
N PHE A 330 -6.70 -9.02 -17.69
CA PHE A 330 -6.66 -7.55 -17.58
C PHE A 330 -5.37 -7.05 -16.92
N VAL A 331 -4.93 -7.69 -15.83
CA VAL A 331 -3.69 -7.32 -15.13
C VAL A 331 -2.48 -7.51 -16.04
N LYS A 332 -2.43 -8.60 -16.82
CA LYS A 332 -1.34 -8.83 -17.79
C LYS A 332 -1.31 -7.80 -18.93
N LEU A 333 -2.46 -7.25 -19.31
CA LEU A 333 -2.52 -6.20 -20.35
C LEU A 333 -2.09 -4.82 -19.82
N LEU A 334 -2.16 -4.59 -18.51
CA LEU A 334 -1.76 -3.32 -17.88
C LEU A 334 -0.30 -3.30 -17.39
N GLY A 335 0.32 -4.44 -17.21
CA GLY A 335 1.71 -4.59 -16.76
C GLY A 335 2.68 -4.65 -17.87
#